data_f7a22f9f1b1241b6c5888a94b2d4f7d2
#
_entry.id   f7a22f9f1b1241b6c5888a94b2d4f7d2
#
_cell.length_a   1.000
_cell.length_b   1.000
_cell.length_c   1.000
_cell.angle_alpha   90.00
_cell.angle_beta   90.00
_cell.angle_gamma   90.00
#
_symmetry.space_group_name_H-M   'P 1'
#
loop_
_entity.id
_entity.type
_entity.pdbx_description
1 polymer ?
#
loop_
_entity_poly.entity_id
_entity_poly.type
_entity_poly.pdbx_seq_one_letter_code
_entity_poly.pdbx_strand_id
1 'polypeptide(L)'
;MKSQQGIQTTKQQAPSSPIFVQAERLFEQMKEFSQSVACRAYEYFEARGRELGHDLEDWFRAESELMRRVPVEIEEAENKITVRAEVPGFAANEIKISVEPQRLVISGKSEKTTEEKKEQTLLSEFRSNQFCRELRLPAEVEPDKTTAALKDGVLELVFAKAAGSKAVDVEVKPE
;
A
#
# COMPACT_ATOMS: atom_id res chain seq x y z
N MET A 1 49.35 18.12 22.40
CA MET A 1 48.62 18.11 21.12
C MET A 1 47.92 16.76 20.97
N LYS A 2 46.63 16.71 21.22
CA LYS A 2 45.81 15.49 21.04
C LYS A 2 44.80 15.81 19.96
N SER A 3 44.98 15.19 18.77
CA SER A 3 44.08 15.27 17.65
C SER A 3 42.80 14.47 17.97
N GLN A 4 41.66 15.13 18.03
CA GLN A 4 40.37 14.49 18.07
C GLN A 4 39.97 14.15 16.64
N GLN A 5 39.96 12.86 16.31
CA GLN A 5 39.34 12.35 15.10
C GLN A 5 37.82 12.29 15.32
N GLY A 6 37.10 13.17 14.61
CA GLY A 6 35.66 13.15 14.57
C GLY A 6 35.16 11.90 13.83
N ILE A 7 34.35 11.09 14.50
CA ILE A 7 33.65 9.98 13.92
C ILE A 7 32.53 10.56 13.07
N GLN A 8 32.68 10.52 11.74
CA GLN A 8 31.60 10.82 10.82
C GLN A 8 30.63 9.64 10.82
N THR A 9 29.51 9.82 11.50
CA THR A 9 28.38 8.90 11.41
C THR A 9 27.76 9.05 10.01
N THR A 10 28.07 8.13 9.12
CA THR A 10 27.41 8.01 7.82
C THR A 10 25.94 7.69 8.08
N LYS A 11 25.07 8.67 7.97
CA LYS A 11 23.63 8.43 7.86
C LYS A 11 23.41 7.55 6.63
N GLN A 12 23.13 6.28 6.83
CA GLN A 12 22.60 5.42 5.77
C GLN A 12 21.29 6.03 5.30
N GLN A 13 21.31 6.59 4.12
CA GLN A 13 20.16 7.13 3.44
C GLN A 13 19.25 5.94 3.11
N ALA A 14 18.05 5.90 3.71
CA ALA A 14 17.05 4.90 3.37
C ALA A 14 16.79 4.93 1.84
N PRO A 15 16.53 3.77 1.21
CA PRO A 15 16.28 3.71 -0.23
C PRO A 15 15.14 4.65 -0.59
N SER A 16 15.38 5.52 -1.55
CA SER A 16 14.46 6.59 -1.98
C SER A 16 13.34 6.11 -2.90
N SER A 17 13.31 4.81 -3.21
CA SER A 17 12.35 4.22 -4.15
C SER A 17 11.59 3.07 -3.54
N PRO A 18 10.30 2.91 -3.87
CA PRO A 18 9.49 1.75 -3.51
C PRO A 18 10.07 0.45 -4.06
N ILE A 19 9.71 -0.68 -3.44
CA ILE A 19 10.24 -1.99 -3.77
C ILE A 19 9.27 -2.71 -4.71
N PHE A 20 9.73 -3.02 -5.94
CA PHE A 20 8.99 -3.88 -6.85
C PHE A 20 9.16 -5.35 -6.44
N VAL A 21 8.04 -6.07 -6.35
CA VAL A 21 8.00 -7.48 -5.94
C VAL A 21 7.09 -8.29 -6.86
N GLN A 22 7.30 -9.60 -6.87
CA GLN A 22 6.39 -10.52 -7.56
C GLN A 22 5.06 -10.65 -6.79
N ALA A 23 3.98 -10.91 -7.51
CA ALA A 23 2.63 -10.99 -6.94
C ALA A 23 2.51 -12.02 -5.81
N GLU A 24 3.23 -13.14 -5.89
CA GLU A 24 3.23 -14.21 -4.91
C GLU A 24 3.62 -13.72 -3.51
N ARG A 25 4.61 -12.82 -3.42
CA ARG A 25 5.03 -12.23 -2.13
C ARG A 25 3.96 -11.32 -1.53
N LEU A 26 3.18 -10.66 -2.36
CA LEU A 26 2.05 -9.87 -1.88
C LEU A 26 0.89 -10.74 -1.40
N PHE A 27 0.64 -11.87 -2.07
CA PHE A 27 -0.37 -12.82 -1.63
C PHE A 27 -0.05 -13.42 -0.26
N GLU A 28 1.20 -13.75 0.03
CA GLU A 28 1.60 -14.21 1.36
C GLU A 28 1.31 -13.15 2.44
N GLN A 29 1.62 -11.88 2.16
CA GLN A 29 1.30 -10.78 3.09
C GLN A 29 -0.20 -10.58 3.28
N MET A 30 -0.99 -10.70 2.21
CA MET A 30 -2.46 -10.62 2.31
C MET A 30 -3.03 -11.77 3.14
N LYS A 31 -2.45 -12.97 3.05
CA LYS A 31 -2.84 -14.11 3.86
C LYS A 31 -2.56 -13.87 5.34
N GLU A 32 -1.37 -13.41 5.70
CA GLU A 32 -1.02 -13.03 7.08
C GLU A 32 -1.95 -11.95 7.62
N PHE A 33 -2.26 -10.95 6.79
CA PHE A 33 -3.19 -9.89 7.14
C PHE A 33 -4.61 -10.45 7.41
N SER A 34 -5.11 -11.30 6.52
CA SER A 34 -6.42 -11.94 6.66
C SER A 34 -6.53 -12.73 7.96
N GLN A 35 -5.46 -13.42 8.36
CA GLN A 35 -5.40 -14.13 9.65
C GLN A 35 -5.44 -13.15 10.83
N SER A 36 -4.76 -12.02 10.75
CA SER A 36 -4.81 -10.99 11.79
C SER A 36 -6.20 -10.39 11.94
N VAL A 37 -6.91 -10.15 10.82
CA VAL A 37 -8.32 -9.71 10.84
C VAL A 37 -9.22 -10.75 11.47
N ALA A 38 -9.06 -12.04 11.12
CA ALA A 38 -9.83 -13.12 11.69
C ALA A 38 -9.63 -13.23 13.21
N CYS A 39 -8.39 -13.15 13.69
CA CYS A 39 -8.10 -13.14 15.13
C CYS A 39 -8.78 -11.96 15.84
N ARG A 40 -8.67 -10.76 15.27
CA ARG A 40 -9.28 -9.56 15.85
C ARG A 40 -10.81 -9.61 15.84
N ALA A 41 -11.41 -10.10 14.78
CA ALA A 41 -12.86 -10.33 14.69
C ALA A 41 -13.34 -11.35 15.74
N TYR A 42 -12.54 -12.40 15.98
CA TYR A 42 -12.85 -13.38 17.03
C TYR A 42 -12.80 -12.77 18.44
N GLU A 43 -11.86 -11.87 18.71
CA GLU A 43 -11.82 -11.12 19.98
C GLU A 43 -13.10 -10.29 20.19
N TYR A 44 -13.66 -9.68 19.15
CA TYR A 44 -14.94 -8.97 19.24
C TYR A 44 -16.10 -9.92 19.53
N PHE A 45 -16.13 -11.09 18.88
CA PHE A 45 -17.09 -12.13 19.16
C PHE A 45 -17.04 -12.59 20.63
N GLU A 46 -15.85 -12.85 21.18
CA GLU A 46 -15.68 -13.23 22.57
C GLU A 46 -16.08 -12.11 23.55
N ALA A 47 -15.67 -10.88 23.28
CA ALA A 47 -15.99 -9.71 24.13
C ALA A 47 -17.49 -9.44 24.21
N ARG A 48 -18.26 -9.80 23.18
CA ARG A 48 -19.73 -9.69 23.13
C ARG A 48 -20.44 -10.85 23.84
N GLY A 49 -19.71 -11.83 24.36
CA GLY A 49 -20.31 -13.02 25.01
C GLY A 49 -20.66 -14.11 24.02
N ARG A 50 -20.01 -14.18 22.86
CA ARG A 50 -20.18 -15.22 21.83
C ARG A 50 -21.58 -15.28 21.20
N GLU A 51 -22.23 -14.14 21.08
CA GLU A 51 -23.50 -14.00 20.38
C GLU A 51 -23.28 -14.16 18.88
N LEU A 52 -24.02 -15.09 18.23
CA LEU A 52 -23.92 -15.39 16.81
C LEU A 52 -24.67 -14.36 15.94
N GLY A 53 -24.33 -14.32 14.66
CA GLY A 53 -25.03 -13.51 13.66
C GLY A 53 -24.38 -12.15 13.36
N HIS A 54 -23.22 -11.84 13.94
CA HIS A 54 -22.47 -10.61 13.74
C HIS A 54 -21.10 -10.83 13.08
N ASP A 55 -20.89 -11.96 12.42
CA ASP A 55 -19.57 -12.38 11.90
C ASP A 55 -19.00 -11.38 10.90
N LEU A 56 -19.84 -10.86 9.99
CA LEU A 56 -19.42 -9.87 9.00
C LEU A 56 -19.16 -8.50 9.63
N GLU A 57 -19.95 -8.12 10.63
CA GLU A 57 -19.77 -6.86 11.35
C GLU A 57 -18.45 -6.86 12.12
N ASP A 58 -18.15 -7.95 12.83
CA ASP A 58 -16.88 -8.14 13.53
C ASP A 58 -15.69 -8.12 12.56
N TRP A 59 -15.84 -8.78 11.41
CA TRP A 59 -14.82 -8.79 10.36
C TRP A 59 -14.54 -7.39 9.83
N PHE A 60 -15.56 -6.66 9.38
CA PHE A 60 -15.39 -5.31 8.84
C PHE A 60 -14.85 -4.32 9.86
N ARG A 61 -15.25 -4.49 11.13
CA ARG A 61 -14.71 -3.69 12.22
C ARG A 61 -13.23 -3.96 12.42
N ALA A 62 -12.82 -5.22 12.48
CA ALA A 62 -11.44 -5.64 12.61
C ALA A 62 -10.59 -5.18 11.43
N GLU A 63 -11.09 -5.33 10.20
CA GLU A 63 -10.42 -4.86 9.00
C GLU A 63 -10.22 -3.34 9.01
N SER A 64 -11.23 -2.57 9.40
CA SER A 64 -11.16 -1.11 9.48
C SER A 64 -10.16 -0.61 10.54
N GLU A 65 -9.96 -1.38 11.60
CA GLU A 65 -8.98 -1.09 12.65
C GLU A 65 -7.56 -1.40 12.20
N LEU A 66 -7.37 -2.53 11.50
CA LEU A 66 -6.05 -3.03 11.12
C LEU A 66 -5.55 -2.50 9.77
N MET A 67 -6.44 -2.04 8.90
CA MET A 67 -6.10 -1.59 7.55
C MET A 67 -6.43 -0.12 7.33
N ARG A 68 -5.45 0.59 6.81
CA ARG A 68 -5.61 1.98 6.41
C ARG A 68 -6.22 2.08 5.02
N ARG A 69 -7.20 2.96 4.84
CA ARG A 69 -7.70 3.33 3.51
C ARG A 69 -6.71 4.26 2.83
N VAL A 70 -6.37 3.93 1.60
CA VAL A 70 -5.47 4.71 0.75
C VAL A 70 -6.29 5.24 -0.43
N PRO A 71 -6.52 6.55 -0.52
CA PRO A 71 -7.10 7.18 -1.71
C PRO A 71 -6.17 6.99 -2.90
N VAL A 72 -6.75 6.72 -4.06
CA VAL A 72 -6.03 6.51 -5.31
C VAL A 72 -6.69 7.27 -6.44
N GLU A 73 -5.90 7.95 -7.25
CA GLU A 73 -6.27 8.61 -8.48
C GLU A 73 -5.58 7.91 -9.66
N ILE A 74 -6.31 7.70 -10.75
CA ILE A 74 -5.78 7.11 -11.98
C ILE A 74 -6.04 8.09 -13.12
N GLU A 75 -4.97 8.52 -13.77
CA GLU A 75 -5.01 9.35 -14.97
C GLU A 75 -4.54 8.53 -16.18
N GLU A 76 -5.33 8.54 -17.24
CA GLU A 76 -4.98 7.87 -18.50
C GLU A 76 -4.67 8.91 -19.57
N ALA A 77 -3.49 8.79 -20.19
CA ALA A 77 -3.08 9.55 -21.37
C ALA A 77 -2.90 8.62 -22.56
N GLU A 78 -2.58 9.18 -23.73
CA GLU A 78 -2.45 8.41 -24.97
C GLU A 78 -1.45 7.24 -24.85
N ASN A 79 -0.27 7.51 -24.28
CA ASN A 79 0.84 6.54 -24.23
C ASN A 79 1.18 6.04 -22.83
N LYS A 80 0.52 6.59 -21.79
CA LYS A 80 0.85 6.30 -20.40
C LYS A 80 -0.37 6.29 -19.48
N ILE A 81 -0.24 5.57 -18.37
CA ILE A 81 -1.15 5.63 -17.24
C ILE A 81 -0.35 6.15 -16.05
N THR A 82 -0.92 7.08 -15.31
CA THR A 82 -0.35 7.58 -14.06
C THR A 82 -1.28 7.24 -12.91
N VAL A 83 -0.74 6.61 -11.88
CA VAL A 83 -1.48 6.29 -10.64
C VAL A 83 -0.85 7.04 -9.49
N ARG A 84 -1.65 7.78 -8.74
CA ARG A 84 -1.25 8.47 -7.51
C ARG A 84 -1.97 7.87 -6.33
N ALA A 85 -1.23 7.50 -5.29
CA ALA A 85 -1.76 6.96 -4.05
C ALA A 85 -1.29 7.78 -2.85
N GLU A 86 -2.22 8.20 -1.99
CA GLU A 86 -1.89 8.94 -0.77
C GLU A 86 -1.50 7.97 0.35
N VAL A 87 -0.20 7.90 0.64
CA VAL A 87 0.39 6.99 1.63
C VAL A 87 1.21 7.75 2.69
N PRO A 88 0.66 8.78 3.34
CA PRO A 88 1.42 9.57 4.29
C PRO A 88 1.85 8.71 5.49
N GLY A 89 3.09 8.89 5.92
CA GLY A 89 3.67 8.18 7.07
C GLY A 89 4.40 6.88 6.73
N PHE A 90 4.37 6.44 5.46
CA PHE A 90 5.17 5.31 4.99
C PHE A 90 6.46 5.79 4.34
N ALA A 91 7.55 5.09 4.63
CA ALA A 91 8.82 5.26 3.92
C ALA A 91 8.80 4.43 2.61
N ALA A 92 9.64 4.80 1.64
CA ALA A 92 9.67 4.11 0.35
C ALA A 92 9.99 2.62 0.46
N ASN A 93 10.87 2.24 1.38
CA ASN A 93 11.23 0.85 1.65
C ASN A 93 10.16 0.04 2.40
N GLU A 94 9.12 0.70 2.91
CA GLU A 94 7.96 0.06 3.54
C GLU A 94 6.84 -0.23 2.53
N ILE A 95 6.96 0.30 1.29
CA ILE A 95 5.97 0.16 0.22
C ILE A 95 6.43 -0.90 -0.78
N LYS A 96 5.57 -1.86 -1.06
CA LYS A 96 5.77 -2.91 -2.06
C LYS A 96 4.76 -2.76 -3.18
N ILE A 97 5.21 -2.94 -4.40
CA ILE A 97 4.43 -2.76 -5.61
C ILE A 97 4.58 -4.01 -6.48
N SER A 98 3.47 -4.56 -6.93
CA SER A 98 3.43 -5.58 -7.98
C SER A 98 2.65 -5.08 -9.16
N VAL A 99 3.23 -5.19 -10.34
CA VAL A 99 2.66 -4.74 -11.61
C VAL A 99 2.51 -5.93 -12.53
N GLU A 100 1.30 -6.14 -13.00
CA GLU A 100 0.94 -7.07 -14.08
C GLU A 100 0.32 -6.26 -15.23
N PRO A 101 0.16 -6.81 -16.43
CA PRO A 101 -0.31 -6.04 -17.59
C PRO A 101 -1.59 -5.22 -17.39
N GLN A 102 -2.53 -5.72 -16.59
CA GLN A 102 -3.80 -5.03 -16.30
C GLN A 102 -4.10 -4.88 -14.80
N ARG A 103 -3.12 -5.21 -13.95
CA ARG A 103 -3.33 -5.25 -12.50
C ARG A 103 -2.18 -4.60 -11.78
N LEU A 104 -2.51 -3.76 -10.83
CA LEU A 104 -1.58 -3.12 -9.93
C LEU A 104 -1.95 -3.48 -8.49
N VAL A 105 -1.00 -3.96 -7.71
CA VAL A 105 -1.15 -4.14 -6.27
C VAL A 105 -0.11 -3.28 -5.57
N ILE A 106 -0.58 -2.46 -4.64
CA ILE A 106 0.26 -1.63 -3.79
C ILE A 106 -0.01 -2.02 -2.34
N SER A 107 1.04 -2.34 -1.60
CA SER A 107 0.94 -2.62 -0.17
C SER A 107 1.99 -1.86 0.61
N GLY A 108 1.67 -1.52 1.84
CA GLY A 108 2.62 -0.93 2.77
C GLY A 108 2.41 -1.50 4.17
N LYS A 109 3.52 -1.74 4.86
CA LYS A 109 3.54 -2.13 6.26
C LYS A 109 4.67 -1.40 6.95
N SER A 110 4.32 -0.57 7.94
CA SER A 110 5.31 0.12 8.76
C SER A 110 5.54 -0.68 10.04
N GLU A 111 6.80 -1.01 10.30
CA GLU A 111 7.23 -1.73 11.51
C GLU A 111 7.61 -0.77 12.65
N LYS A 112 7.25 0.50 12.54
CA LYS A 112 7.47 1.46 13.64
C LYS A 112 6.57 1.10 14.81
N THR A 113 7.01 0.12 15.58
CA THR A 113 6.52 -0.11 16.93
C THR A 113 6.95 1.13 17.72
N THR A 114 6.01 1.99 18.07
CA THR A 114 6.28 3.09 18.97
C THR A 114 6.47 2.50 20.37
N GLU A 115 7.62 1.86 20.60
CA GLU A 115 8.13 1.56 21.94
C GLU A 115 8.80 2.80 22.56
N GLU A 116 8.29 3.96 22.29
CA GLU A 116 8.51 5.09 23.20
C GLU A 116 7.44 5.01 24.30
N LYS A 117 7.74 4.24 25.34
CA LYS A 117 7.13 4.40 26.66
C LYS A 117 7.44 5.81 27.16
N LYS A 118 6.71 6.79 26.68
CA LYS A 118 6.63 8.08 27.36
C LYS A 118 5.67 7.91 28.52
N GLU A 119 6.21 8.04 29.72
CA GLU A 119 5.51 7.88 31.02
C GLU A 119 4.28 8.79 31.23
N GLN A 120 3.80 9.50 30.21
CA GLN A 120 2.66 10.42 30.27
C GLN A 120 1.80 10.43 29.02
N THR A 121 1.62 9.31 28.33
CA THR A 121 0.66 9.26 27.20
C THR A 121 -0.75 9.08 27.76
N LEU A 122 -1.56 10.15 27.84
CA LEU A 122 -2.95 10.10 28.28
C LEU A 122 -3.92 9.61 27.21
N LEU A 123 -3.54 9.64 25.92
CA LEU A 123 -4.32 9.13 24.79
C LEU A 123 -3.37 8.59 23.71
N SER A 124 -3.55 7.35 23.34
CA SER A 124 -2.86 6.72 22.21
C SER A 124 -3.89 6.24 21.19
N GLU A 125 -4.00 6.94 20.07
CA GLU A 125 -4.79 6.46 18.93
C GLU A 125 -3.93 5.50 18.10
N PHE A 126 -4.27 4.24 18.10
CA PHE A 126 -3.67 3.24 17.22
C PHE A 126 -4.08 3.55 15.78
N ARG A 127 -3.15 4.07 14.99
CA ARG A 127 -3.33 4.17 13.54
C ARG A 127 -2.86 2.86 12.91
N SER A 128 -3.68 2.31 12.02
CA SER A 128 -3.28 1.18 11.21
C SER A 128 -1.99 1.49 10.44
N ASN A 129 -0.96 0.65 10.65
CA ASN A 129 0.35 0.80 10.04
C ASN A 129 0.50 -0.04 8.77
N GLN A 130 -0.58 -0.48 8.18
CA GLN A 130 -0.56 -1.27 6.95
C GLN A 130 -1.72 -0.92 6.03
N PHE A 131 -1.48 -1.09 4.73
CA PHE A 131 -2.51 -0.97 3.69
C PHE A 131 -2.24 -1.95 2.57
N CYS A 132 -3.30 -2.28 1.82
CA CYS A 132 -3.23 -3.01 0.57
C CYS A 132 -4.28 -2.47 -0.39
N ARG A 133 -3.89 -2.16 -1.63
CA ARG A 133 -4.80 -1.72 -2.69
C ARG A 133 -4.52 -2.52 -3.94
N GLU A 134 -5.55 -3.18 -4.42
CA GLU A 134 -5.57 -3.81 -5.73
C GLU A 134 -6.37 -2.93 -6.68
N LEU A 135 -5.83 -2.66 -7.85
CA LEU A 135 -6.40 -1.81 -8.88
C LEU A 135 -6.32 -2.51 -10.22
N ARG A 136 -7.41 -2.47 -10.97
CA ARG A 136 -7.42 -2.82 -12.37
C ARG A 136 -7.03 -1.59 -13.18
N LEU A 137 -6.03 -1.75 -14.04
CA LEU A 137 -5.60 -0.68 -14.94
C LEU A 137 -6.56 -0.56 -16.14
N PRO A 138 -6.84 0.65 -16.64
CA PRO A 138 -7.78 0.87 -17.74
C PRO A 138 -7.27 0.30 -19.08
N ALA A 139 -5.96 0.14 -19.24
CA ALA A 139 -5.33 -0.44 -20.41
C ALA A 139 -4.16 -1.34 -20.01
N GLU A 140 -3.73 -2.23 -20.93
CA GLU A 140 -2.52 -3.02 -20.72
C GLU A 140 -1.27 -2.16 -20.68
N VAL A 141 -0.40 -2.45 -19.72
CA VAL A 141 0.87 -1.76 -19.52
C VAL A 141 2.04 -2.70 -19.66
N GLU A 142 3.23 -2.14 -19.88
CA GLU A 142 4.49 -2.86 -19.84
C GLU A 142 5.08 -2.80 -18.43
N PRO A 143 5.04 -3.89 -17.63
CA PRO A 143 5.54 -3.87 -16.25
C PRO A 143 6.98 -3.40 -16.12
N ASP A 144 7.84 -3.84 -17.06
CA ASP A 144 9.28 -3.52 -17.03
C ASP A 144 9.60 -2.04 -17.32
N LYS A 145 8.62 -1.27 -17.82
CA LYS A 145 8.73 0.16 -18.11
C LYS A 145 7.99 1.02 -17.08
N THR A 146 7.77 0.48 -15.89
CA THR A 146 7.11 1.20 -14.80
C THR A 146 8.12 1.99 -13.98
N THR A 147 7.80 3.22 -13.65
CA THR A 147 8.55 4.02 -12.69
C THR A 147 7.71 4.35 -11.47
N ALA A 148 8.36 4.45 -10.32
CA ALA A 148 7.72 4.77 -9.05
C ALA A 148 8.52 5.83 -8.29
N ALA A 149 7.83 6.83 -7.76
CA ALA A 149 8.41 7.84 -6.90
C ALA A 149 7.50 8.10 -5.70
N LEU A 150 8.11 8.31 -4.53
CA LEU A 150 7.41 8.71 -3.32
C LEU A 150 7.87 10.12 -2.95
N LYS A 151 6.94 11.07 -2.92
CA LYS A 151 7.21 12.45 -2.53
C LYS A 151 6.06 12.98 -1.68
N ASP A 152 6.41 13.60 -0.55
CA ASP A 152 5.45 14.25 0.36
C ASP A 152 4.25 13.36 0.77
N GLY A 153 4.49 12.03 0.89
CA GLY A 153 3.45 11.06 1.23
C GLY A 153 2.55 10.67 0.06
N VAL A 154 2.88 11.08 -1.16
CA VAL A 154 2.19 10.66 -2.39
C VAL A 154 3.10 9.73 -3.18
N LEU A 155 2.62 8.52 -3.41
CA LEU A 155 3.24 7.55 -4.30
C LEU A 155 2.72 7.79 -5.72
N GLU A 156 3.61 8.15 -6.64
CA GLU A 156 3.31 8.28 -8.06
C GLU A 156 3.91 7.12 -8.83
N LEU A 157 3.10 6.46 -9.64
CA LEU A 157 3.46 5.38 -10.53
C LEU A 157 3.15 5.79 -11.97
N VAL A 158 4.11 5.64 -12.86
CA VAL A 158 3.94 5.92 -14.28
C VAL A 158 4.20 4.65 -15.08
N PHE A 159 3.23 4.27 -15.88
CA PHE A 159 3.23 3.06 -16.70
C PHE A 159 3.22 3.43 -18.16
N ALA A 160 4.07 2.79 -18.97
CA ALA A 160 3.94 2.80 -20.42
C ALA A 160 2.83 1.83 -20.85
N LYS A 161 1.91 2.27 -21.72
CA LYS A 161 0.92 1.40 -22.32
C LYS A 161 1.58 0.40 -23.26
N ALA A 162 1.11 -0.84 -23.27
CA ALA A 162 1.58 -1.85 -24.20
C ALA A 162 1.23 -1.47 -25.65
N ALA A 163 2.13 -1.76 -26.58
CA ALA A 163 1.91 -1.52 -28.00
C ALA A 163 0.76 -2.43 -28.50
N GLY A 164 -0.40 -1.83 -28.80
CA GLY A 164 -1.62 -2.55 -29.21
C GLY A 164 -2.85 -2.22 -28.37
N SER A 165 -2.68 -1.57 -27.22
CA SER A 165 -3.77 -1.12 -26.33
C SER A 165 -4.34 0.25 -26.76
N LYS A 166 -4.37 0.53 -28.09
CA LYS A 166 -5.06 1.71 -28.60
C LYS A 166 -6.56 1.49 -28.46
N ALA A 167 -7.26 2.45 -27.83
CA ALA A 167 -8.72 2.51 -27.92
C ALA A 167 -9.12 2.53 -29.40
N VAL A 168 -9.87 1.53 -29.81
CA VAL A 168 -10.47 1.53 -31.15
C VAL A 168 -11.73 2.35 -31.04
N ASP A 169 -11.73 3.56 -31.59
CA ASP A 169 -12.94 4.33 -31.78
C ASP A 169 -13.85 3.55 -32.77
N VAL A 170 -14.90 2.96 -32.23
CA VAL A 170 -15.93 2.30 -33.04
C VAL A 170 -16.97 3.39 -33.40
N GLU A 171 -16.92 3.90 -34.61
CA GLU A 171 -18.03 4.71 -35.16
C GLU A 171 -19.29 3.85 -35.27
N VAL A 172 -20.26 4.13 -34.43
CA VAL A 172 -21.60 3.56 -34.58
C VAL A 172 -22.32 4.34 -35.72
N LYS A 173 -22.47 3.70 -36.88
CA LYS A 173 -23.30 4.25 -37.95
C LYS A 173 -24.76 3.97 -37.60
N PRO A 174 -25.63 5.00 -37.55
CA PRO A 174 -27.07 4.77 -37.45
C PRO A 174 -27.60 4.13 -38.76
N GLU A 175 -28.48 3.12 -38.62
CA GLU A 175 -29.25 2.59 -39.74
C GLU A 175 -30.30 3.57 -40.21
#